data_e10a0ac7d95c3f7db4c42704e15dcd9d
#
_entry.id   e10a0ac7d95c3f7db4c42704e15dcd9d
#
_cell.length_a   1.000
_cell.length_b   1.000
_cell.length_c   1.000
_cell.angle_alpha   90.00
_cell.angle_beta   90.00
_cell.angle_gamma   90.00
#
_symmetry.space_group_name_H-M   'P 1'
#
loop_
_entity.id
_entity.type
_entity.pdbx_description
1 polymer ?
#
loop_
_entity_poly.entity_id
_entity_poly.type
_entity_poly.pdbx_seq_one_letter_code
_entity_poly.pdbx_strand_id
1 'polypeptide(L)'
;RGYAGRVAGGVFKPGDEVTVLPSGFSTRVKAIHSPDGELSEAFAPQSVCLTLTDEIDISRGDTLVKANNPPMVNQNIEAMICWFSPRPMLRSTKWIVRHTMRETQAIIKEVKYHVDINTLHKIEGVDDFHMNDIGRITLRTAVPLIYDSYRRNRTTGSLILIDPHTHETVAAGMIV
;
A
#
# COMPACT_ATOMS: atom_id res chain seq x y z
N ARG A 1 22.11 -13.66 -5.41
CA ARG A 1 21.14 -12.65 -5.84
C ARG A 1 20.74 -11.79 -4.64
N GLY A 2 20.75 -10.46 -4.79
CA GLY A 2 20.35 -9.53 -3.75
C GLY A 2 19.01 -8.86 -4.10
N TYR A 3 18.19 -8.62 -3.08
CA TYR A 3 16.88 -8.00 -3.20
C TYR A 3 16.89 -6.69 -2.41
N ALA A 4 16.93 -5.58 -3.12
CA ALA A 4 16.93 -4.24 -2.52
C ALA A 4 15.51 -3.81 -2.17
N GLY A 5 15.33 -3.27 -0.96
CA GLY A 5 14.05 -2.81 -0.49
C GLY A 5 14.14 -1.95 0.76
N ARG A 6 12.99 -1.48 1.21
CA ARG A 6 12.85 -0.71 2.45
C ARG A 6 12.07 -1.51 3.48
N VAL A 7 12.55 -1.55 4.70
CA VAL A 7 11.83 -2.14 5.83
C VAL A 7 10.68 -1.21 6.23
N ALA A 8 9.45 -1.67 6.05
CA ALA A 8 8.24 -0.92 6.38
C ALA A 8 7.78 -1.16 7.83
N GLY A 9 8.18 -2.27 8.44
CA GLY A 9 7.84 -2.61 9.82
C GLY A 9 8.55 -3.86 10.30
N GLY A 10 8.60 -4.03 11.62
CA GLY A 10 9.28 -5.16 12.27
C GLY A 10 10.81 -5.10 12.22
N VAL A 11 11.41 -6.21 12.60
CA VAL A 11 12.86 -6.42 12.60
C VAL A 11 13.16 -7.71 11.84
N PHE A 12 14.13 -7.66 10.93
CA PHE A 12 14.63 -8.82 10.18
C PHE A 12 16.04 -9.15 10.62
N LYS A 13 16.34 -10.44 10.75
CA LYS A 13 17.65 -10.96 11.08
C LYS A 13 18.05 -12.08 10.12
N PRO A 14 19.34 -12.30 9.88
CA PRO A 14 19.81 -13.52 9.21
C PRO A 14 19.25 -14.76 9.91
N GLY A 15 18.75 -15.72 9.13
CA GLY A 15 18.08 -16.94 9.60
C GLY A 15 16.55 -16.81 9.74
N ASP A 16 15.99 -15.63 9.72
CA ASP A 16 14.53 -15.44 9.77
C ASP A 16 13.85 -16.10 8.59
N GLU A 17 12.77 -16.82 8.86
CA GLU A 17 11.87 -17.35 7.84
C GLU A 17 10.96 -16.24 7.31
N VAL A 18 10.90 -16.11 6.00
CA VAL A 18 10.14 -15.08 5.31
C VAL A 18 9.34 -15.66 4.17
N THR A 19 8.19 -15.05 3.90
CA THR A 19 7.33 -15.40 2.76
C THR A 19 7.24 -14.22 1.80
N VAL A 20 7.36 -14.50 0.52
CA VAL A 20 7.17 -13.52 -0.55
C VAL A 20 5.68 -13.40 -0.88
N LEU A 21 5.11 -12.22 -0.76
CA LEU A 21 3.74 -11.97 -1.16
C LEU A 21 3.71 -11.17 -2.48
N PRO A 22 2.76 -11.45 -3.40
CA PRO A 22 1.62 -12.34 -3.24
C PRO A 22 1.88 -13.81 -3.62
N SER A 23 3.09 -14.17 -4.06
CA SER A 23 3.38 -15.52 -4.59
C SER A 23 3.26 -16.65 -3.55
N GLY A 24 3.49 -16.35 -2.27
CA GLY A 24 3.41 -17.31 -1.17
C GLY A 24 4.66 -18.18 -1.00
N PHE A 25 5.74 -17.96 -1.77
CA PHE A 25 7.00 -18.70 -1.59
C PHE A 25 7.70 -18.35 -0.29
N SER A 26 8.05 -19.37 0.48
CA SER A 26 8.79 -19.21 1.74
C SER A 26 10.28 -19.52 1.55
N THR A 27 11.12 -18.76 2.23
CA THR A 27 12.59 -18.87 2.22
C THR A 27 13.15 -18.32 3.53
N ARG A 28 14.48 -18.24 3.64
CA ARG A 28 15.14 -17.64 4.80
C ARG A 28 16.06 -16.50 4.40
N VAL A 29 16.15 -15.49 5.26
CA VAL A 29 17.14 -14.43 5.12
C VAL A 29 18.53 -15.03 5.34
N LYS A 30 19.40 -14.93 4.33
CA LYS A 30 20.79 -15.40 4.41
C LYS A 30 21.68 -14.34 5.01
N ALA A 31 21.62 -13.12 4.50
CA ALA A 31 22.37 -11.96 4.98
C ALA A 31 21.63 -10.66 4.67
N ILE A 32 21.97 -9.61 5.41
CA ILE A 32 21.42 -8.26 5.26
C ILE A 32 22.58 -7.32 4.99
N HIS A 33 22.48 -6.56 3.90
CA HIS A 33 23.52 -5.62 3.48
C HIS A 33 22.99 -4.19 3.46
N SER A 34 23.81 -3.25 3.93
CA SER A 34 23.65 -1.82 3.80
C SER A 34 24.81 -1.23 2.99
N PRO A 35 24.78 0.07 2.63
CA PRO A 35 25.95 0.73 2.04
C PRO A 35 27.21 0.66 2.91
N ASP A 36 27.03 0.59 4.23
CA ASP A 36 28.12 0.57 5.23
C ASP A 36 28.62 -0.85 5.55
N GLY A 37 28.01 -1.87 4.94
CA GLY A 37 28.41 -3.27 5.14
C GLY A 37 27.26 -4.18 5.56
N GLU A 38 27.61 -5.36 6.06
CA GLU A 38 26.67 -6.38 6.51
C GLU A 38 26.11 -6.03 7.90
N LEU A 39 24.79 -6.23 8.06
CA LEU A 39 24.05 -5.93 9.27
C LEU A 39 23.61 -7.21 9.98
N SER A 40 23.65 -7.21 11.31
CA SER A 40 23.09 -8.27 12.15
C SER A 40 21.57 -8.24 12.23
N GLU A 41 20.96 -7.08 11.97
CA GLU A 41 19.52 -6.88 11.90
C GLU A 41 19.15 -5.65 11.08
N ALA A 42 17.94 -5.63 10.55
CA ALA A 42 17.35 -4.47 9.87
C ALA A 42 15.95 -4.17 10.43
N PHE A 43 15.63 -2.89 10.58
CA PHE A 43 14.36 -2.40 11.10
C PHE A 43 13.87 -1.17 10.32
N ALA A 44 12.60 -0.83 10.50
CA ALA A 44 12.02 0.34 9.84
C ALA A 44 12.68 1.65 10.34
N PRO A 45 12.99 2.60 9.46
CA PRO A 45 12.70 2.66 8.02
C PRO A 45 13.93 2.36 7.12
N GLN A 46 14.84 1.51 7.54
CA GLN A 46 16.09 1.25 6.81
C GLN A 46 15.88 0.73 5.39
N SER A 47 16.72 1.18 4.46
CA SER A 47 16.84 0.62 3.12
C SER A 47 17.99 -0.37 3.12
N VAL A 48 17.73 -1.60 2.73
CA VAL A 48 18.68 -2.71 2.80
C VAL A 48 18.61 -3.57 1.54
N CYS A 49 19.64 -4.38 1.33
CA CYS A 49 19.64 -5.45 0.35
C CYS A 49 19.69 -6.79 1.09
N LEU A 50 18.66 -7.61 0.92
CA LEU A 50 18.60 -8.96 1.48
C LEU A 50 19.15 -9.97 0.49
N THR A 51 19.92 -10.93 0.95
CA THR A 51 20.18 -12.18 0.26
C THR A 51 19.36 -13.28 0.93
N LEU A 52 18.83 -14.19 0.13
CA LEU A 52 17.99 -15.29 0.59
C LEU A 52 18.72 -16.63 0.38
N THR A 53 18.28 -17.66 1.08
CA THR A 53 18.85 -19.03 0.92
C THR A 53 18.48 -19.63 -0.41
N ASP A 54 17.30 -19.28 -0.94
CA ASP A 54 16.80 -19.77 -2.21
C ASP A 54 16.77 -18.64 -3.25
N GLU A 55 16.99 -18.96 -4.52
CA GLU A 55 16.83 -18.03 -5.63
C GLU A 55 15.37 -17.97 -6.04
N ILE A 56 14.64 -17.00 -5.53
CA ILE A 56 13.22 -16.77 -5.82
C ILE A 56 13.08 -15.52 -6.68
N ASP A 57 12.14 -15.53 -7.61
CA ASP A 57 11.79 -14.33 -8.37
C ASP A 57 10.93 -13.42 -7.51
N ILE A 58 11.51 -12.26 -7.16
CA ILE A 58 10.86 -11.19 -6.42
C ILE A 58 10.91 -9.94 -7.29
N SER A 59 9.75 -9.41 -7.59
CA SER A 59 9.58 -8.25 -8.45
C SER A 59 9.27 -7.00 -7.64
N ARG A 60 9.43 -5.82 -8.28
CA ARG A 60 9.07 -4.54 -7.68
C ARG A 60 7.58 -4.54 -7.28
N GLY A 61 7.32 -4.20 -6.02
CA GLY A 61 5.97 -4.19 -5.45
C GLY A 61 5.60 -5.48 -4.70
N ASP A 62 6.45 -6.53 -4.77
CA ASP A 62 6.30 -7.67 -3.89
C ASP A 62 6.80 -7.33 -2.47
N THR A 63 6.33 -8.08 -1.50
CA THR A 63 6.64 -7.82 -0.09
C THR A 63 7.13 -9.09 0.59
N LEU A 64 8.27 -8.98 1.27
CA LEU A 64 8.77 -10.02 2.16
C LEU A 64 8.15 -9.84 3.55
N VAL A 65 7.52 -10.88 4.06
CA VAL A 65 6.84 -10.84 5.36
C VAL A 65 7.29 -11.99 6.26
N LYS A 66 7.29 -11.75 7.55
CA LYS A 66 7.48 -12.80 8.58
C LYS A 66 6.13 -13.45 8.90
N ALA A 67 6.14 -14.74 9.20
CA ALA A 67 4.92 -15.53 9.45
C ALA A 67 4.06 -15.01 10.61
N ASN A 68 4.70 -14.37 11.61
CA ASN A 68 4.02 -14.03 12.87
C ASN A 68 3.04 -12.86 12.79
N ASN A 69 3.05 -12.08 11.71
CA ASN A 69 2.21 -10.90 11.60
C ASN A 69 2.03 -10.48 10.12
N PRO A 70 1.37 -11.31 9.30
CA PRO A 70 1.22 -11.01 7.89
C PRO A 70 0.30 -9.80 7.68
N PRO A 71 0.59 -8.96 6.68
CA PRO A 71 -0.32 -7.92 6.21
C PRO A 71 -1.57 -8.54 5.55
N MET A 72 -2.58 -7.71 5.34
CA MET A 72 -3.74 -8.10 4.54
C MET A 72 -3.39 -8.15 3.05
N VAL A 73 -4.01 -9.09 2.33
CA VAL A 73 -3.90 -9.23 0.87
C VAL A 73 -5.29 -9.24 0.29
N ASN A 74 -5.70 -8.17 -0.38
CA ASN A 74 -7.05 -8.05 -0.94
C ASN A 74 -7.07 -7.12 -2.17
N GLN A 75 -8.10 -7.31 -3.01
CA GLN A 75 -8.43 -6.40 -4.12
C GLN A 75 -9.52 -5.38 -3.74
N ASN A 76 -10.33 -5.67 -2.73
CA ASN A 76 -11.34 -4.74 -2.24
C ASN A 76 -10.75 -3.98 -1.04
N ILE A 77 -10.52 -2.70 -1.22
CA ILE A 77 -9.84 -1.83 -0.26
C ILE A 77 -10.80 -0.77 0.22
N GLU A 78 -11.01 -0.67 1.52
CA GLU A 78 -11.69 0.47 2.12
C GLU A 78 -10.67 1.52 2.53
N ALA A 79 -10.93 2.77 2.17
CA ALA A 79 -10.06 3.88 2.53
C ALA A 79 -10.86 5.16 2.83
N MET A 80 -10.35 5.94 3.76
CA MET A 80 -10.69 7.35 3.89
C MET A 80 -9.86 8.12 2.90
N ILE A 81 -10.48 8.87 2.00
CA ILE A 81 -9.77 9.69 1.01
C ILE A 81 -10.06 11.18 1.19
N CYS A 82 -9.11 12.00 0.78
CA CYS A 82 -9.30 13.42 0.52
C CYS A 82 -9.12 13.65 -0.98
N TRP A 83 -10.08 14.32 -1.61
CA TRP A 83 -10.05 14.64 -3.05
C TRP A 83 -9.39 15.99 -3.29
N PHE A 84 -8.36 16.04 -4.14
CA PHE A 84 -7.57 17.25 -4.39
C PHE A 84 -7.89 17.93 -5.71
N SER A 85 -8.41 17.14 -6.68
CA SER A 85 -8.65 17.66 -8.02
C SER A 85 -9.80 18.67 -8.04
N PRO A 86 -9.65 19.78 -8.79
CA PRO A 86 -10.76 20.68 -9.05
C PRO A 86 -11.85 20.03 -9.95
N ARG A 87 -11.48 18.95 -10.65
CA ARG A 87 -12.44 18.15 -11.42
C ARG A 87 -13.13 17.17 -10.48
N PRO A 88 -14.48 17.07 -10.52
CA PRO A 88 -15.21 16.10 -9.74
C PRO A 88 -14.80 14.66 -10.06
N MET A 89 -14.92 13.79 -9.07
CA MET A 89 -14.69 12.37 -9.24
C MET A 89 -15.74 11.77 -10.22
N LEU A 90 -15.26 11.04 -11.21
CA LEU A 90 -16.11 10.25 -12.10
C LEU A 90 -16.02 8.77 -11.70
N ARG A 91 -17.14 8.17 -11.27
CA ARG A 91 -17.20 6.76 -10.81
C ARG A 91 -16.78 5.75 -11.91
N SER A 92 -17.03 6.09 -13.17
CA SER A 92 -16.69 5.24 -14.33
C SER A 92 -15.18 5.22 -14.66
N THR A 93 -14.41 6.14 -14.08
CA THR A 93 -12.98 6.25 -14.38
C THR A 93 -12.21 5.10 -13.74
N LYS A 94 -11.32 4.49 -14.52
CA LYS A 94 -10.32 3.55 -14.01
C LYS A 94 -9.11 4.36 -13.54
N TRP A 95 -9.08 4.64 -12.26
CA TRP A 95 -7.99 5.37 -11.63
C TRP A 95 -6.72 4.51 -11.53
N ILE A 96 -5.56 5.13 -11.53
CA ILE A 96 -4.32 4.45 -11.14
C ILE A 96 -4.20 4.61 -9.62
N VAL A 97 -4.07 3.48 -8.91
CA VAL A 97 -3.70 3.45 -7.49
C VAL A 97 -2.20 3.22 -7.40
N ARG A 98 -1.50 4.09 -6.70
CA ARG A 98 -0.14 3.85 -6.24
C ARG A 98 -0.17 3.56 -4.74
N HIS A 99 0.32 2.37 -4.40
CA HIS A 99 0.44 1.89 -3.03
C HIS A 99 1.84 1.31 -2.84
N THR A 100 2.59 1.89 -1.92
CA THR A 100 4.03 1.57 -1.76
C THR A 100 4.77 1.67 -3.10
N MET A 101 5.35 0.58 -3.61
CA MET A 101 6.04 0.51 -4.90
C MET A 101 5.18 -0.10 -6.01
N ARG A 102 3.91 -0.41 -5.72
CA ARG A 102 2.98 -1.01 -6.68
C ARG A 102 2.04 0.03 -7.27
N GLU A 103 1.89 -0.03 -8.59
CA GLU A 103 0.85 0.70 -9.31
C GLU A 103 -0.12 -0.29 -9.95
N THR A 104 -1.40 -0.01 -9.86
CA THR A 104 -2.45 -0.82 -10.46
C THR A 104 -3.66 0.03 -10.79
N GLN A 105 -4.49 -0.43 -11.73
CA GLN A 105 -5.78 0.19 -11.99
C GLN A 105 -6.78 -0.17 -10.88
N ALA A 106 -7.65 0.77 -10.58
CA ALA A 106 -8.77 0.57 -9.67
C ALA A 106 -10.01 1.33 -10.10
N ILE A 107 -11.15 0.84 -9.68
CA ILE A 107 -12.43 1.53 -9.79
C ILE A 107 -12.95 1.83 -8.38
N ILE A 108 -13.64 2.96 -8.23
CA ILE A 108 -14.40 3.27 -7.02
C ILE A 108 -15.74 2.55 -7.14
N LYS A 109 -15.93 1.52 -6.31
CA LYS A 109 -17.17 0.75 -6.30
C LYS A 109 -18.29 1.48 -5.59
N GLU A 110 -17.96 2.12 -4.49
CA GLU A 110 -18.93 2.72 -3.59
C GLU A 110 -18.33 3.91 -2.86
N VAL A 111 -19.10 4.96 -2.71
CA VAL A 111 -18.89 6.03 -1.75
C VAL A 111 -19.78 5.73 -0.55
N LYS A 112 -19.21 5.40 0.59
CA LYS A 112 -19.97 5.02 1.78
C LYS A 112 -20.56 6.23 2.49
N TYR A 113 -19.76 7.27 2.65
CA TYR A 113 -20.17 8.54 3.22
C TYR A 113 -19.09 9.60 3.02
N HIS A 114 -19.48 10.86 3.08
CA HIS A 114 -18.60 12.00 3.27
C HIS A 114 -18.51 12.39 4.74
N VAL A 115 -17.51 13.16 5.09
CA VAL A 115 -17.35 13.77 6.40
C VAL A 115 -17.51 15.28 6.24
N ASP A 116 -18.49 15.85 6.92
CA ASP A 116 -18.57 17.31 7.06
C ASP A 116 -17.40 17.78 7.93
N ILE A 117 -16.51 18.58 7.34
CA ILE A 117 -15.29 19.05 8.00
C ILE A 117 -15.54 20.00 9.18
N ASN A 118 -16.72 20.63 9.25
CA ASN A 118 -17.09 21.57 10.30
C ASN A 118 -17.71 20.85 11.49
N THR A 119 -18.58 19.88 11.24
CA THR A 119 -19.35 19.18 12.27
C THR A 119 -18.82 17.79 12.59
N LEU A 120 -17.93 17.24 11.73
CA LEU A 120 -17.41 15.88 11.76
C LEU A 120 -18.49 14.80 11.63
N HIS A 121 -19.70 15.17 11.22
CA HIS A 121 -20.78 14.23 10.96
C HIS A 121 -20.60 13.54 9.60
N LYS A 122 -21.14 12.32 9.51
CA LYS A 122 -21.22 11.57 8.26
C LYS A 122 -22.39 12.06 7.44
N ILE A 123 -22.16 12.26 6.14
CA ILE A 123 -23.17 12.60 5.15
C ILE A 123 -23.27 11.39 4.22
N GLU A 124 -24.41 10.71 4.25
CA GLU A 124 -24.70 9.55 3.40
C GLU A 124 -25.46 9.96 2.14
N GLY A 125 -25.47 9.07 1.14
CA GLY A 125 -26.21 9.30 -0.12
C GLY A 125 -25.52 10.27 -1.08
N VAL A 126 -24.24 10.57 -0.86
CA VAL A 126 -23.41 11.36 -1.79
C VAL A 126 -22.54 10.40 -2.58
N ASP A 127 -22.60 10.50 -3.90
CA ASP A 127 -21.96 9.55 -4.83
C ASP A 127 -20.71 10.11 -5.53
N ASP A 128 -20.43 11.38 -5.41
CA ASP A 128 -19.31 12.08 -6.04
C ASP A 128 -18.42 12.77 -5.01
N PHE A 129 -17.24 13.17 -5.42
CA PHE A 129 -16.30 13.97 -4.64
C PHE A 129 -15.96 15.25 -5.40
N HIS A 130 -15.95 16.34 -4.68
CA HIS A 130 -15.44 17.63 -5.13
C HIS A 130 -14.15 17.97 -4.40
N MET A 131 -13.47 19.00 -4.85
CA MET A 131 -12.21 19.43 -4.26
C MET A 131 -12.35 19.69 -2.74
N ASN A 132 -11.45 19.10 -1.96
CA ASN A 132 -11.38 19.10 -0.50
C ASN A 132 -12.43 18.23 0.22
N ASP A 133 -13.25 17.49 -0.50
CA ASP A 133 -14.13 16.52 0.14
C ASP A 133 -13.33 15.39 0.77
N ILE A 134 -13.76 14.99 1.95
CA ILE A 134 -13.23 13.85 2.69
C ILE A 134 -14.33 12.82 2.85
N GLY A 135 -14.03 11.56 2.56
CA GLY A 135 -15.04 10.50 2.71
C GLY A 135 -14.46 9.10 2.66
N ARG A 136 -15.30 8.14 2.96
CA ARG A 136 -14.97 6.72 2.95
C ARG A 136 -15.47 6.09 1.66
N ILE A 137 -14.57 5.39 0.99
CA ILE A 137 -14.86 4.69 -0.26
C ILE A 137 -14.46 3.23 -0.20
N THR A 138 -15.01 2.44 -1.10
CA THR A 138 -14.53 1.09 -1.43
C THR A 138 -13.93 1.14 -2.84
N LEU A 139 -12.67 0.78 -2.94
CA LEU A 139 -11.93 0.58 -4.19
C LEU A 139 -11.89 -0.90 -4.54
N ARG A 140 -11.93 -1.22 -5.84
CA ARG A 140 -11.54 -2.52 -6.36
C ARG A 140 -10.35 -2.37 -7.29
N THR A 141 -9.23 -2.97 -6.90
CA THR A 141 -7.98 -2.97 -7.67
C THR A 141 -7.92 -4.13 -8.65
N ALA A 142 -7.20 -3.96 -9.75
CA ALA A 142 -7.01 -5.01 -10.76
C ALA A 142 -6.15 -6.17 -10.25
N VAL A 143 -5.20 -5.89 -9.36
CA VAL A 143 -4.38 -6.90 -8.67
C VAL A 143 -4.45 -6.69 -7.16
N PRO A 144 -4.25 -7.73 -6.35
CA PRO A 144 -4.25 -7.58 -4.89
C PRO A 144 -3.19 -6.61 -4.40
N LEU A 145 -3.55 -5.79 -3.42
CA LEU A 145 -2.62 -5.00 -2.63
C LEU A 145 -2.24 -5.76 -1.36
N ILE A 146 -1.02 -5.54 -0.89
CA ILE A 146 -0.47 -6.10 0.34
C ILE A 146 -0.33 -4.93 1.31
N TYR A 147 -1.23 -4.83 2.28
CA TYR A 147 -1.37 -3.62 3.09
C TYR A 147 -1.68 -3.91 4.55
N ASP A 148 -1.43 -2.92 5.38
CA ASP A 148 -1.94 -2.81 6.74
C ASP A 148 -2.96 -1.66 6.82
N SER A 149 -3.75 -1.59 7.88
CA SER A 149 -4.50 -0.36 8.13
C SER A 149 -3.55 0.80 8.42
N TYR A 150 -3.92 2.01 8.04
CA TYR A 150 -3.11 3.21 8.29
C TYR A 150 -2.77 3.42 9.77
N ARG A 151 -3.67 3.02 10.66
CA ARG A 151 -3.45 3.09 12.12
C ARG A 151 -2.31 2.18 12.57
N ARG A 152 -2.14 1.03 11.91
CA ARG A 152 -1.12 0.04 12.24
C ARG A 152 0.23 0.41 11.60
N ASN A 153 0.21 0.76 10.33
CA ASN A 153 1.42 1.14 9.60
C ASN A 153 1.08 2.20 8.54
N ARG A 154 1.57 3.42 8.74
CA ARG A 154 1.31 4.54 7.82
C ARG A 154 1.91 4.32 6.44
N THR A 155 3.05 3.64 6.34
CA THR A 155 3.73 3.38 5.06
C THR A 155 2.93 2.41 4.20
N THR A 156 2.49 1.29 4.76
CA THR A 156 1.72 0.25 4.05
C THR A 156 0.21 0.48 4.08
N GLY A 157 -0.25 1.45 4.86
CA GLY A 157 -1.67 1.84 4.95
C GLY A 157 -2.04 3.09 4.17
N SER A 158 -1.12 3.66 3.38
CA SER A 158 -1.37 4.86 2.56
C SER A 158 -1.44 4.51 1.09
N LEU A 159 -2.28 5.23 0.36
CA LEU A 159 -2.35 5.15 -1.10
C LEU A 159 -2.64 6.52 -1.71
N ILE A 160 -2.36 6.67 -3.00
CA ILE A 160 -2.81 7.80 -3.79
C ILE A 160 -3.59 7.32 -5.02
N LEU A 161 -4.52 8.15 -5.46
CA LEU A 161 -5.21 8.00 -6.74
C LEU A 161 -4.63 8.98 -7.73
N ILE A 162 -4.38 8.50 -8.94
CA ILE A 162 -3.76 9.25 -10.03
C ILE A 162 -4.70 9.19 -11.23
N ASP A 163 -4.90 10.32 -11.89
CA ASP A 163 -5.65 10.41 -13.15
C ASP A 163 -4.84 9.69 -14.25
N PRO A 164 -5.45 8.70 -14.95
CA PRO A 164 -4.74 7.94 -15.99
C PRO A 164 -4.38 8.76 -17.24
N HIS A 165 -5.00 9.92 -17.45
CA HIS A 165 -4.77 10.75 -18.62
C HIS A 165 -3.81 11.90 -18.36
N THR A 166 -3.93 12.55 -17.20
CA THR A 166 -3.08 13.71 -16.85
C THR A 166 -1.89 13.33 -15.99
N HIS A 167 -1.91 12.15 -15.38
CA HIS A 167 -0.93 11.68 -14.38
C HIS A 167 -0.83 12.56 -13.12
N GLU A 168 -1.84 13.40 -12.90
CA GLU A 168 -1.96 14.20 -11.68
C GLU A 168 -2.49 13.34 -10.52
N THR A 169 -1.95 13.56 -9.32
CA THR A 169 -2.52 12.98 -8.10
C THR A 169 -3.85 13.67 -7.79
N VAL A 170 -4.93 12.92 -7.81
CA VAL A 170 -6.29 13.46 -7.60
C VAL A 170 -6.81 13.24 -6.18
N ALA A 171 -6.29 12.24 -5.47
CA ALA A 171 -6.65 11.96 -4.07
C ALA A 171 -5.52 11.26 -3.32
N ALA A 172 -5.54 11.42 -2.00
CA ALA A 172 -4.76 10.59 -1.08
C ALA A 172 -5.70 9.85 -0.14
N GLY A 173 -5.31 8.64 0.27
CA GLY A 173 -6.13 7.77 1.09
C GLY A 173 -5.37 7.09 2.22
N MET A 174 -6.12 6.85 3.29
CA MET A 174 -5.74 6.04 4.44
C MET A 174 -6.58 4.77 4.45
N ILE A 175 -5.94 3.62 4.32
CA ILE A 175 -6.61 2.31 4.36
C ILE A 175 -7.13 2.05 5.79
N VAL A 176 -8.36 1.57 5.89
CA VAL A 176 -9.07 1.40 7.17
C VAL A 176 -9.00 -0.03 7.64
#